data_c816f19ed5a0ab43edf0f54de9dbd183
#
_entry.id   c816f19ed5a0ab43edf0f54de9dbd183
#
_cell.length_a   1.000
_cell.length_b   1.000
_cell.length_c   1.000
_cell.angle_alpha   90.00
_cell.angle_beta   90.00
_cell.angle_gamma   90.00
#
_symmetry.space_group_name_H-M   'P 1'
#
loop_
_entity.id
_entity.type
_entity.pdbx_description
1 polymer ?
#
loop_
_entity_poly.entity_id
_entity_poly.type
_entity_poly.pdbx_seq_one_letter_code
_entity_poly.pdbx_strand_id
1 'polypeptide(L)'
;MMKCNFMFAKNSKAYSVYLLFRFVCSLAVSMSTVLSIVYHLEVVQLDAFQLVLVGTVQETACFLFEMPTGVVADLYSRRRSVLIGMFLYGLGFLMEGALPWFAPVLLAQVVWGCGDTFITGALEAWIASEEEDKPIDKVFLRGSQMGQIGGVLGVVLGTLLGNINLQMPVILGGSLCLLLGLVMVRIMPETNFSPAIEERQGLLKDFVCLFKLNLGFVKGVSVLLALLAI
;
A
#
# COMPACT_ATOMS: atom_id res chain seq x y z
N MET A 1 32.55 -33.97 -0.77
CA MET A 1 31.19 -34.53 -0.54
C MET A 1 30.39 -33.50 0.29
N MET A 2 29.82 -32.50 -0.39
CA MET A 2 29.01 -31.45 0.26
C MET A 2 27.62 -32.02 0.47
N LYS A 3 27.26 -32.31 1.72
CA LYS A 3 25.87 -32.62 2.11
C LYS A 3 25.04 -31.34 1.98
N CYS A 4 24.23 -31.27 0.91
CA CYS A 4 23.17 -30.32 0.77
C CYS A 4 22.09 -30.67 1.81
N ASN A 5 22.23 -30.19 3.03
CA ASN A 5 21.14 -30.22 4.02
C ASN A 5 20.08 -29.21 3.54
N PHE A 6 19.13 -29.72 2.77
CA PHE A 6 17.87 -29.05 2.51
C PHE A 6 17.05 -29.10 3.82
N MET A 7 17.48 -28.28 4.78
CA MET A 7 16.74 -28.11 6.01
C MET A 7 15.46 -27.35 5.65
N PHE A 8 14.34 -28.04 5.55
CA PHE A 8 13.01 -27.45 5.63
C PHE A 8 12.95 -26.73 6.98
N ALA A 9 13.36 -25.47 7.02
CA ALA A 9 13.16 -24.63 8.16
C ALA A 9 11.65 -24.61 8.44
N LYS A 10 11.27 -25.04 9.65
CA LYS A 10 9.90 -24.98 10.15
C LYS A 10 9.37 -23.57 9.87
N ASN A 11 8.45 -23.45 8.90
CA ASN A 11 7.90 -22.16 8.53
C ASN A 11 7.32 -21.51 9.78
N SER A 12 7.87 -20.38 10.19
CA SER A 12 7.30 -19.63 11.30
C SER A 12 5.91 -19.12 10.90
N LYS A 13 5.08 -18.86 11.88
CA LYS A 13 3.74 -18.32 11.66
C LYS A 13 3.83 -16.96 10.92
N ALA A 14 4.80 -16.11 11.29
CA ALA A 14 5.00 -14.79 10.68
C ALA A 14 5.32 -14.90 9.18
N TYR A 15 6.21 -15.81 8.79
CA TYR A 15 6.58 -16.03 7.39
C TYR A 15 5.38 -16.44 6.52
N SER A 16 4.55 -17.38 7.02
CA SER A 16 3.35 -17.82 6.29
C SER A 16 2.32 -16.69 6.13
N VAL A 17 2.14 -15.89 7.18
CA VAL A 17 1.27 -14.71 7.17
C VAL A 17 1.78 -13.65 6.19
N TYR A 18 3.09 -13.42 6.14
CA TYR A 18 3.71 -12.50 5.18
C TYR A 18 3.46 -12.92 3.72
N LEU A 19 3.68 -14.20 3.40
CA LEU A 19 3.44 -14.73 2.04
C LEU A 19 1.96 -14.62 1.64
N LEU A 20 1.05 -14.97 2.56
CA LEU A 20 -0.40 -14.83 2.35
C LEU A 20 -0.78 -13.36 2.11
N PHE A 21 -0.25 -12.46 2.92
CA PHE A 21 -0.49 -11.02 2.76
C PHE A 21 -0.03 -10.54 1.39
N ARG A 22 1.23 -10.84 1.02
CA ARG A 22 1.81 -10.42 -0.28
C ARG A 22 0.98 -10.93 -1.46
N PHE A 23 0.55 -12.19 -1.40
CA PHE A 23 -0.26 -12.79 -2.46
C PHE A 23 -1.63 -12.14 -2.57
N VAL A 24 -2.40 -12.10 -1.48
CA VAL A 24 -3.80 -11.63 -1.50
C VAL A 24 -3.88 -10.12 -1.71
N CYS A 25 -2.98 -9.34 -1.09
CA CYS A 25 -2.93 -7.90 -1.27
C CYS A 25 -2.62 -7.55 -2.75
N SER A 26 -1.60 -8.17 -3.34
CA SER A 26 -1.25 -7.94 -4.74
C SER A 26 -2.35 -8.38 -5.70
N LEU A 27 -3.04 -9.49 -5.40
CA LEU A 27 -4.21 -9.93 -6.17
C LEU A 27 -5.34 -8.90 -6.12
N ALA A 28 -5.69 -8.43 -4.92
CA ALA A 28 -6.77 -7.46 -4.73
C ALA A 28 -6.47 -6.12 -5.43
N VAL A 29 -5.27 -5.59 -5.23
CA VAL A 29 -4.84 -4.32 -5.83
C VAL A 29 -4.78 -4.43 -7.36
N SER A 30 -4.12 -5.46 -7.90
CA SER A 30 -4.02 -5.64 -9.35
C SER A 30 -5.39 -5.86 -10.02
N MET A 31 -6.30 -6.56 -9.34
CA MET A 31 -7.68 -6.75 -9.80
C MET A 31 -8.43 -5.41 -9.88
N SER A 32 -8.26 -4.54 -8.88
CA SER A 32 -8.91 -3.22 -8.83
C SER A 32 -8.35 -2.24 -9.85
N THR A 33 -7.03 -2.27 -10.09
CA THR A 33 -6.33 -1.23 -10.86
C THR A 33 -6.15 -1.55 -12.34
N VAL A 34 -6.25 -2.82 -12.76
CA VAL A 34 -5.97 -3.23 -14.15
C VAL A 34 -6.82 -2.50 -15.20
N LEU A 35 -8.04 -2.16 -14.88
CA LEU A 35 -8.98 -1.45 -15.77
C LEU A 35 -9.33 -0.04 -15.24
N SER A 36 -8.56 0.52 -14.29
CA SER A 36 -8.89 1.80 -13.65
C SER A 36 -9.04 2.95 -14.65
N ILE A 37 -8.15 3.05 -15.65
CA ILE A 37 -8.22 4.09 -16.67
C ILE A 37 -9.52 3.94 -17.50
N VAL A 38 -9.87 2.72 -17.91
CA VAL A 38 -11.10 2.46 -18.68
C VAL A 38 -12.32 2.78 -17.82
N TYR A 39 -12.32 2.39 -16.56
CA TYR A 39 -13.36 2.70 -15.60
C TYR A 39 -13.53 4.23 -15.42
N HIS A 40 -12.43 4.97 -15.30
CA HIS A 40 -12.48 6.42 -15.16
C HIS A 40 -13.03 7.11 -16.42
N LEU A 41 -12.71 6.60 -17.61
CA LEU A 41 -13.19 7.16 -18.88
C LEU A 41 -14.64 6.81 -19.18
N GLU A 42 -15.02 5.54 -19.01
CA GLU A 42 -16.32 5.04 -19.47
C GLU A 42 -17.43 5.15 -18.42
N VAL A 43 -17.11 4.94 -17.15
CA VAL A 43 -18.09 4.93 -16.05
C VAL A 43 -18.16 6.28 -15.34
N VAL A 44 -17.00 6.82 -14.93
CA VAL A 44 -16.91 8.10 -14.23
C VAL A 44 -16.99 9.28 -15.19
N GLN A 45 -16.64 9.06 -16.47
CA GLN A 45 -16.65 10.04 -17.58
C GLN A 45 -15.69 11.23 -17.32
N LEU A 46 -14.50 10.93 -16.81
CA LEU A 46 -13.47 11.93 -16.56
C LEU A 46 -12.87 12.45 -17.86
N ASP A 47 -12.65 13.75 -17.93
CA ASP A 47 -11.87 14.36 -18.98
C ASP A 47 -10.35 14.15 -18.80
N ALA A 48 -9.54 14.51 -19.79
CA ALA A 48 -8.11 14.31 -19.77
C ALA A 48 -7.41 15.04 -18.59
N PHE A 49 -7.90 16.25 -18.25
CA PHE A 49 -7.34 17.01 -17.13
C PHE A 49 -7.68 16.35 -15.79
N GLN A 50 -8.91 15.89 -15.61
CA GLN A 50 -9.37 15.18 -14.42
C GLN A 50 -8.60 13.87 -14.20
N LEU A 51 -8.29 13.11 -15.27
CA LEU A 51 -7.47 11.90 -15.22
C LEU A 51 -6.06 12.19 -14.68
N VAL A 52 -5.42 13.23 -15.22
CA VAL A 52 -4.10 13.66 -14.73
C VAL A 52 -4.18 14.09 -13.27
N LEU A 53 -5.24 14.80 -12.89
CA LEU A 53 -5.43 15.26 -11.53
C LEU A 53 -5.64 14.11 -10.53
N VAL A 54 -6.38 13.07 -10.92
CA VAL A 54 -6.57 11.84 -10.11
C VAL A 54 -5.23 11.20 -9.79
N GLY A 55 -4.37 10.94 -10.77
CA GLY A 55 -3.02 10.40 -10.55
C GLY A 55 -2.13 11.34 -9.74
N THR A 56 -2.18 12.65 -10.05
CA THR A 56 -1.37 13.64 -9.32
C THR A 56 -1.76 13.73 -7.84
N VAL A 57 -3.03 13.66 -7.52
CA VAL A 57 -3.54 13.69 -6.13
C VAL A 57 -3.09 12.44 -5.38
N GLN A 58 -3.14 11.26 -6.02
CA GLN A 58 -2.66 10.02 -5.43
C GLN A 58 -1.17 10.11 -5.07
N GLU A 59 -0.32 10.46 -6.04
CA GLU A 59 1.13 10.58 -5.81
C GLU A 59 1.46 11.66 -4.77
N THR A 60 0.73 12.77 -4.79
CA THR A 60 0.89 13.83 -3.79
C THR A 60 0.50 13.33 -2.39
N ALA A 61 -0.57 12.56 -2.27
CA ALA A 61 -0.96 11.96 -1.01
C ALA A 61 0.12 10.98 -0.51
N CYS A 62 0.62 10.07 -1.36
CA CYS A 62 1.73 9.18 -1.01
C CYS A 62 2.93 9.98 -0.50
N PHE A 63 3.38 10.98 -1.23
CA PHE A 63 4.52 11.82 -0.85
C PHE A 63 4.33 12.53 0.50
N LEU A 64 3.13 13.09 0.74
CA LEU A 64 2.85 13.82 1.98
C LEU A 64 2.72 12.90 3.21
N PHE A 65 2.17 11.70 3.01
CA PHE A 65 1.91 10.78 4.13
C PHE A 65 3.05 9.78 4.38
N GLU A 66 4.01 9.61 3.47
CA GLU A 66 5.11 8.64 3.60
C GLU A 66 5.90 8.82 4.91
N MET A 67 6.32 10.05 5.22
CA MET A 67 7.05 10.31 6.46
C MET A 67 6.19 10.17 7.73
N PRO A 68 4.96 10.76 7.82
CA PRO A 68 4.10 10.60 8.98
C PRO A 68 3.81 9.14 9.32
N THR A 69 3.49 8.34 8.30
CA THR A 69 3.11 6.95 8.49
C THR A 69 4.29 6.07 8.89
N GLY A 70 5.50 6.33 8.37
CA GLY A 70 6.73 5.69 8.80
C GLY A 70 7.00 5.91 10.30
N VAL A 71 6.90 7.16 10.75
CA VAL A 71 7.06 7.49 12.18
C VAL A 71 6.00 6.78 13.04
N VAL A 72 4.75 6.69 12.58
CA VAL A 72 3.70 5.96 13.29
C VAL A 72 4.02 4.48 13.40
N ALA A 73 4.52 3.85 12.33
CA ALA A 73 4.91 2.45 12.33
C ALA A 73 6.02 2.13 13.33
N ASP A 74 7.04 2.98 13.39
CA ASP A 74 8.21 2.78 14.26
C ASP A 74 7.95 3.09 15.73
N LEU A 75 7.06 4.06 16.03
CA LEU A 75 6.78 4.47 17.39
C LEU A 75 5.67 3.67 18.08
N TYR A 76 4.66 3.23 17.33
CA TYR A 76 3.48 2.62 17.94
C TYR A 76 3.37 1.12 17.68
N SER A 77 3.39 0.68 16.41
CA SER A 77 3.25 -0.73 16.07
C SER A 77 3.27 -0.89 14.54
N ARG A 78 4.21 -1.69 14.05
CA ARG A 78 4.30 -2.04 12.63
C ARG A 78 3.07 -2.81 12.15
N ARG A 79 2.59 -3.75 12.98
CA ARG A 79 1.36 -4.50 12.73
C ARG A 79 0.14 -3.57 12.59
N ARG A 80 -0.05 -2.62 13.53
CA ARG A 80 -1.18 -1.68 13.48
C ARG A 80 -1.11 -0.80 12.24
N SER A 81 0.07 -0.35 11.87
CA SER A 81 0.30 0.42 10.65
C SER A 81 -0.21 -0.34 9.42
N VAL A 82 0.25 -1.59 9.22
CA VAL A 82 -0.19 -2.44 8.11
C VAL A 82 -1.71 -2.65 8.11
N LEU A 83 -2.31 -2.88 9.29
CA LEU A 83 -3.76 -3.05 9.40
C LEU A 83 -4.53 -1.79 9.02
N ILE A 84 -4.11 -0.62 9.49
CA ILE A 84 -4.71 0.68 9.13
C ILE A 84 -4.63 0.86 7.61
N GLY A 85 -3.46 0.62 7.02
CA GLY A 85 -3.26 0.72 5.58
C GLY A 85 -4.20 -0.19 4.78
N MET A 86 -4.40 -1.44 5.21
CA MET A 86 -5.33 -2.37 4.56
C MET A 86 -6.79 -1.90 4.61
N PHE A 87 -7.22 -1.34 5.74
CA PHE A 87 -8.57 -0.77 5.84
C PHE A 87 -8.73 0.47 4.96
N LEU A 88 -7.71 1.33 4.89
CA LEU A 88 -7.71 2.48 3.99
C LEU A 88 -7.74 2.05 2.52
N TYR A 89 -6.97 1.03 2.13
CA TYR A 89 -7.04 0.45 0.78
C TYR A 89 -8.45 -0.01 0.43
N GLY A 90 -9.03 -0.82 1.31
CA GLY A 90 -10.37 -1.33 1.08
C GLY A 90 -11.41 -0.22 0.99
N LEU A 91 -11.35 0.78 1.87
CA LEU A 91 -12.24 1.94 1.83
C LEU A 91 -12.05 2.79 0.58
N GLY A 92 -10.80 3.06 0.17
CA GLY A 92 -10.51 3.81 -1.05
C GLY A 92 -11.12 3.14 -2.28
N PHE A 93 -10.85 1.86 -2.51
CA PHE A 93 -11.43 1.12 -3.64
C PHE A 93 -12.95 1.00 -3.57
N LEU A 94 -13.55 0.81 -2.38
CA LEU A 94 -15.01 0.79 -2.25
C LEU A 94 -15.64 2.14 -2.54
N MET A 95 -15.02 3.24 -2.08
CA MET A 95 -15.49 4.59 -2.41
C MET A 95 -15.43 4.84 -3.92
N GLU A 96 -14.33 4.49 -4.56
CA GLU A 96 -14.13 4.64 -5.99
C GLU A 96 -15.14 3.83 -6.79
N GLY A 97 -15.34 2.56 -6.45
CA GLY A 97 -16.27 1.67 -7.15
C GLY A 97 -17.74 1.94 -6.88
N ALA A 98 -18.11 2.38 -5.67
CA ALA A 98 -19.51 2.61 -5.29
C ALA A 98 -20.02 4.00 -5.68
N LEU A 99 -19.14 5.00 -5.77
CA LEU A 99 -19.47 6.40 -6.04
C LEU A 99 -18.76 6.89 -7.31
N PRO A 100 -19.27 6.57 -8.52
CA PRO A 100 -18.60 6.85 -9.79
C PRO A 100 -18.72 8.32 -10.21
N TRP A 101 -18.27 9.24 -9.38
CA TRP A 101 -18.22 10.68 -9.65
C TRP A 101 -16.82 11.23 -9.36
N PHE A 102 -16.44 12.30 -10.03
CA PHE A 102 -15.10 12.89 -9.92
C PHE A 102 -14.65 13.17 -8.48
N ALA A 103 -15.48 13.83 -7.66
CA ALA A 103 -15.09 14.23 -6.32
C ALA A 103 -14.85 13.02 -5.36
N PRO A 104 -15.72 12.00 -5.28
CA PRO A 104 -15.45 10.77 -4.53
C PRO A 104 -14.24 10.00 -5.04
N VAL A 105 -14.03 9.91 -6.36
CA VAL A 105 -12.84 9.25 -6.95
C VAL A 105 -11.58 9.98 -6.50
N LEU A 106 -11.57 11.32 -6.56
CA LEU A 106 -10.44 12.12 -6.12
C LEU A 106 -10.13 11.92 -4.61
N LEU A 107 -11.17 11.86 -3.76
CA LEU A 107 -11.01 11.58 -2.34
C LEU A 107 -10.53 10.13 -2.11
N ALA A 108 -11.00 9.17 -2.89
CA ALA A 108 -10.56 7.79 -2.83
C ALA A 108 -9.06 7.66 -3.09
N GLN A 109 -8.50 8.46 -4.02
CA GLN A 109 -7.05 8.48 -4.28
C GLN A 109 -6.24 8.96 -3.06
N VAL A 110 -6.74 9.95 -2.32
CA VAL A 110 -6.09 10.40 -1.08
C VAL A 110 -6.13 9.29 -0.02
N VAL A 111 -7.28 8.63 0.15
CA VAL A 111 -7.46 7.53 1.12
C VAL A 111 -6.58 6.34 0.74
N TRP A 112 -6.56 5.97 -0.54
CA TRP A 112 -5.75 4.87 -1.06
C TRP A 112 -4.24 5.18 -0.94
N GLY A 113 -3.80 6.37 -1.36
CA GLY A 113 -2.40 6.80 -1.25
C GLY A 113 -1.92 6.84 0.21
N CYS A 114 -2.74 7.32 1.14
CA CYS A 114 -2.44 7.25 2.56
C CYS A 114 -2.34 5.79 3.04
N GLY A 115 -3.22 4.91 2.59
CA GLY A 115 -3.18 3.48 2.90
C GLY A 115 -1.89 2.81 2.41
N ASP A 116 -1.41 3.16 1.22
CA ASP A 116 -0.17 2.65 0.64
C ASP A 116 1.04 2.96 1.53
N THR A 117 1.16 4.20 1.96
CA THR A 117 2.26 4.62 2.82
C THR A 117 2.26 3.96 4.19
N PHE A 118 1.08 3.61 4.74
CA PHE A 118 0.98 2.82 5.97
C PHE A 118 1.44 1.37 5.82
N ILE A 119 1.31 0.77 4.63
CA ILE A 119 1.70 -0.63 4.39
C ILE A 119 3.18 -0.74 4.02
N THR A 120 3.64 0.09 3.09
CA THR A 120 4.97 0.01 2.47
C THR A 120 6.05 -0.03 3.56
N GLY A 121 6.87 0.50 3.96
CA GLY A 121 7.92 0.31 4.97
C GLY A 121 7.53 -0.53 6.21
N ALA A 122 6.31 -0.39 6.73
CA ALA A 122 5.87 -1.11 7.92
C ALA A 122 5.80 -2.64 7.75
N LEU A 123 5.37 -3.13 6.59
CA LEU A 123 5.28 -4.57 6.31
C LEU A 123 6.67 -5.22 6.25
N GLU A 124 7.61 -4.57 5.57
CA GLU A 124 8.99 -5.06 5.44
C GLU A 124 9.72 -5.02 6.78
N ALA A 125 9.58 -3.93 7.53
CA ALA A 125 10.15 -3.81 8.85
C ALA A 125 9.54 -4.81 9.85
N TRP A 126 8.23 -5.11 9.75
CA TRP A 126 7.56 -6.11 10.56
C TRP A 126 8.13 -7.50 10.32
N ILE A 127 8.21 -7.96 9.06
CA ILE A 127 8.71 -9.31 8.78
C ILE A 127 10.19 -9.44 9.10
N ALA A 128 10.98 -8.39 8.92
CA ALA A 128 12.39 -8.39 9.28
C ALA A 128 12.59 -8.59 10.80
N SER A 129 11.76 -7.96 11.63
CA SER A 129 11.82 -8.14 13.08
C SER A 129 11.29 -9.48 13.59
N GLU A 130 10.32 -10.08 12.88
CA GLU A 130 9.76 -11.39 13.28
C GLU A 130 10.62 -12.58 12.82
N GLU A 131 11.50 -12.40 11.82
CA GLU A 131 12.31 -13.44 11.20
C GLU A 131 13.82 -13.12 11.25
N GLU A 132 14.31 -12.61 12.37
CA GLU A 132 15.75 -12.24 12.57
C GLU A 132 16.72 -13.39 12.28
N ASP A 133 16.33 -14.63 12.55
CA ASP A 133 17.18 -15.82 12.35
C ASP A 133 17.27 -16.28 10.89
N LYS A 134 16.48 -15.72 9.99
CA LYS A 134 16.46 -16.14 8.58
C LYS A 134 17.18 -15.13 7.67
N PRO A 135 17.78 -15.60 6.57
CA PRO A 135 18.34 -14.70 5.57
C PRO A 135 17.20 -13.87 4.95
N ILE A 136 17.11 -12.61 5.36
CA ILE A 136 16.00 -11.70 5.03
C ILE A 136 15.81 -11.53 3.53
N ASP A 137 16.88 -11.56 2.75
CA ASP A 137 16.83 -11.49 1.28
C ASP A 137 15.97 -12.60 0.67
N LYS A 138 16.07 -13.83 1.23
CA LYS A 138 15.25 -14.96 0.77
C LYS A 138 13.78 -14.79 1.16
N VAL A 139 13.50 -14.18 2.30
CA VAL A 139 12.15 -13.89 2.75
C VAL A 139 11.51 -12.88 1.81
N PHE A 140 12.20 -11.79 1.51
CA PHE A 140 11.74 -10.76 0.57
C PHE A 140 11.57 -11.29 -0.85
N LEU A 141 12.54 -12.10 -1.34
CA LEU A 141 12.43 -12.74 -2.65
C LEU A 141 11.17 -13.61 -2.76
N ARG A 142 10.89 -14.43 -1.75
CA ARG A 142 9.69 -15.29 -1.74
C ARG A 142 8.41 -14.45 -1.63
N GLY A 143 8.41 -13.41 -0.80
CA GLY A 143 7.29 -12.47 -0.72
C GLY A 143 7.00 -11.79 -2.06
N SER A 144 8.05 -11.33 -2.76
CA SER A 144 7.92 -10.74 -4.09
C SER A 144 7.37 -11.74 -5.11
N GLN A 145 7.86 -12.99 -5.12
CA GLN A 145 7.34 -14.05 -6.00
C GLN A 145 5.85 -14.30 -5.75
N MET A 146 5.43 -14.41 -4.49
CA MET A 146 4.01 -14.59 -4.12
C MET A 146 3.18 -13.38 -4.54
N GLY A 147 3.70 -12.16 -4.35
CA GLY A 147 3.05 -10.94 -4.81
C GLY A 147 2.87 -10.91 -6.34
N GLN A 148 3.89 -11.30 -7.10
CA GLN A 148 3.80 -11.37 -8.57
C GLN A 148 2.75 -12.39 -9.04
N ILE A 149 2.71 -13.59 -8.43
CA ILE A 149 1.69 -14.59 -8.74
C ILE A 149 0.30 -14.05 -8.44
N GLY A 150 0.12 -13.43 -7.25
CA GLY A 150 -1.14 -12.76 -6.89
C GLY A 150 -1.52 -11.66 -7.89
N GLY A 151 -0.55 -10.83 -8.29
CA GLY A 151 -0.75 -9.75 -9.26
C GLY A 151 -1.22 -10.26 -10.62
N VAL A 152 -0.54 -11.27 -11.19
CA VAL A 152 -0.94 -11.89 -12.46
C VAL A 152 -2.36 -12.45 -12.39
N LEU A 153 -2.70 -13.17 -11.32
CA LEU A 153 -4.06 -13.67 -11.11
C LEU A 153 -5.07 -12.53 -10.95
N GLY A 154 -4.68 -11.46 -10.25
CA GLY A 154 -5.51 -10.25 -10.10
C GLY A 154 -5.82 -9.59 -11.43
N VAL A 155 -4.82 -9.43 -12.31
CA VAL A 155 -5.02 -8.90 -13.67
C VAL A 155 -6.00 -9.76 -14.47
N VAL A 156 -5.83 -11.09 -14.47
CA VAL A 156 -6.72 -12.01 -15.18
C VAL A 156 -8.16 -11.91 -14.66
N LEU A 157 -8.33 -12.00 -13.34
CA LEU A 157 -9.65 -11.91 -12.70
C LEU A 157 -10.28 -10.54 -12.92
N GLY A 158 -9.51 -9.45 -12.77
CA GLY A 158 -9.98 -8.08 -12.98
C GLY A 158 -10.47 -7.85 -14.41
N THR A 159 -9.73 -8.36 -15.40
CA THR A 159 -10.13 -8.27 -16.80
C THR A 159 -11.40 -9.09 -17.09
N LEU A 160 -11.50 -10.32 -16.56
CA LEU A 160 -12.70 -11.16 -16.74
C LEU A 160 -13.95 -10.51 -16.11
N LEU A 161 -13.82 -9.98 -14.89
CA LEU A 161 -14.92 -9.30 -14.20
C LEU A 161 -15.28 -7.98 -14.87
N GLY A 162 -14.30 -7.23 -15.36
CA GLY A 162 -14.48 -5.96 -16.04
C GLY A 162 -15.25 -6.10 -17.37
N ASN A 163 -15.13 -7.24 -18.06
CA ASN A 163 -15.94 -7.54 -19.24
C ASN A 163 -17.44 -7.67 -18.93
N ILE A 164 -17.79 -7.95 -17.67
CA ILE A 164 -19.20 -8.00 -17.22
C ILE A 164 -19.64 -6.62 -16.76
N ASN A 165 -18.86 -6.00 -15.88
CA ASN A 165 -19.09 -4.65 -15.37
C ASN A 165 -17.78 -4.07 -14.83
N LEU A 166 -17.38 -2.88 -15.29
CA LEU A 166 -16.14 -2.21 -14.92
C LEU A 166 -16.05 -1.82 -13.43
N GLN A 167 -17.17 -1.70 -12.73
CA GLN A 167 -17.20 -1.43 -11.29
C GLN A 167 -16.88 -2.68 -10.45
N MET A 168 -17.21 -3.87 -10.95
CA MET A 168 -17.05 -5.13 -10.19
C MET A 168 -15.63 -5.38 -9.72
N PRO A 169 -14.57 -5.31 -10.54
CA PRO A 169 -13.22 -5.57 -10.09
C PRO A 169 -12.77 -4.59 -9.00
N VAL A 170 -13.18 -3.32 -9.06
CA VAL A 170 -12.84 -2.29 -8.06
C VAL A 170 -13.51 -2.60 -6.72
N ILE A 171 -14.83 -2.88 -6.72
CA ILE A 171 -15.59 -3.19 -5.50
C ILE A 171 -15.13 -4.51 -4.87
N LEU A 172 -14.93 -5.56 -5.68
CA LEU A 172 -14.47 -6.85 -5.19
C LEU A 172 -13.05 -6.81 -4.64
N GLY A 173 -12.14 -6.07 -5.30
CA GLY A 173 -10.80 -5.86 -4.80
C GLY A 173 -10.77 -5.08 -3.49
N GLY A 174 -11.54 -4.00 -3.38
CA GLY A 174 -11.71 -3.26 -2.12
C GLY A 174 -12.27 -4.13 -0.99
N SER A 175 -13.28 -4.95 -1.30
CA SER A 175 -13.86 -5.92 -0.35
C SER A 175 -12.85 -6.97 0.09
N LEU A 176 -12.02 -7.45 -0.83
CA LEU A 176 -10.95 -8.41 -0.55
C LEU A 176 -9.85 -7.80 0.33
N CYS A 177 -9.51 -6.52 0.12
CA CYS A 177 -8.60 -5.78 1.00
C CYS A 177 -9.15 -5.68 2.44
N LEU A 178 -10.43 -5.32 2.61
CA LEU A 178 -11.05 -5.28 3.93
C LEU A 178 -11.08 -6.65 4.60
N LEU A 179 -11.43 -7.69 3.85
CA LEU A 179 -11.43 -9.07 4.36
C LEU A 179 -10.02 -9.50 4.78
N LEU A 180 -9.01 -9.21 3.97
CA LEU A 180 -7.62 -9.46 4.31
C LEU A 180 -7.22 -8.71 5.58
N GLY A 181 -7.57 -7.43 5.71
CA GLY A 181 -7.36 -6.65 6.93
C GLY A 181 -7.96 -7.32 8.17
N LEU A 182 -9.22 -7.77 8.09
CA LEU A 182 -9.90 -8.49 9.17
C LEU A 182 -9.22 -9.82 9.53
N VAL A 183 -8.79 -10.59 8.54
CA VAL A 183 -8.03 -11.82 8.76
C VAL A 183 -6.69 -11.51 9.44
N MET A 184 -5.97 -10.50 8.96
CA MET A 184 -4.68 -10.08 9.52
C MET A 184 -4.79 -9.60 10.98
N VAL A 185 -5.89 -8.97 11.38
CA VAL A 185 -6.14 -8.62 12.80
C VAL A 185 -6.02 -9.85 13.71
N ARG A 186 -6.41 -11.05 13.25
CA ARG A 186 -6.37 -12.27 14.05
C ARG A 186 -5.10 -13.09 13.93
N ILE A 187 -4.46 -13.09 12.75
CA ILE A 187 -3.36 -14.03 12.49
C ILE A 187 -1.97 -13.38 12.51
N MET A 188 -1.86 -12.05 12.30
CA MET A 188 -0.59 -11.34 12.23
C MET A 188 0.02 -11.23 13.64
N PRO A 189 1.15 -11.91 13.95
CA PRO A 189 1.82 -11.78 15.23
C PRO A 189 2.59 -10.44 15.32
N GLU A 190 2.87 -10.01 16.52
CA GLU A 190 3.80 -8.91 16.83
C GLU A 190 4.51 -9.25 18.12
N THR A 191 5.57 -10.07 18.04
CA THR A 191 6.28 -10.62 19.19
C THR A 191 7.57 -9.88 19.48
N ASN A 192 8.24 -9.37 18.44
CA ASN A 192 9.57 -8.77 18.53
C ASN A 192 9.56 -7.24 18.29
N PHE A 193 8.43 -6.57 18.55
CA PHE A 193 8.36 -5.12 18.40
C PHE A 193 9.01 -4.42 19.59
N SER A 194 10.07 -3.65 19.32
CA SER A 194 10.71 -2.74 20.27
C SER A 194 10.53 -1.31 19.77
N PRO A 195 9.70 -0.48 20.42
CA PRO A 195 9.51 0.90 20.00
C PRO A 195 10.79 1.71 20.24
N ALA A 196 11.18 2.55 19.28
CA ALA A 196 12.32 3.46 19.37
C ALA A 196 12.01 4.64 20.33
N ILE A 197 11.93 4.37 21.63
CA ILE A 197 11.46 5.33 22.65
C ILE A 197 12.46 6.45 22.93
N GLU A 198 13.75 6.21 22.80
CA GLU A 198 14.79 7.19 23.15
C GLU A 198 14.94 8.35 22.17
N GLU A 199 14.50 8.20 20.92
CA GLU A 199 14.52 9.26 19.89
C GLU A 199 13.24 10.09 19.80
N ARG A 200 12.24 9.81 20.62
CA ARG A 200 10.87 10.32 20.49
C ARG A 200 10.74 11.85 20.48
N GLN A 201 11.58 12.57 21.21
CA GLN A 201 11.52 14.05 21.26
C GLN A 201 12.28 14.71 20.08
N GLY A 202 13.29 14.03 19.53
CA GLY A 202 13.99 14.44 18.32
C GLY A 202 13.12 14.23 17.08
N LEU A 203 12.58 13.02 16.89
CA LEU A 203 11.81 12.62 15.71
C LEU A 203 10.57 13.49 15.43
N LEU A 204 9.83 13.93 16.45
CA LEU A 204 8.71 14.86 16.26
C LEU A 204 9.15 16.25 15.80
N LYS A 205 10.30 16.74 16.29
CA LYS A 205 10.88 18.02 15.82
C LYS A 205 11.45 17.87 14.42
N ASP A 206 12.14 16.77 14.14
CA ASP A 206 12.70 16.46 12.83
C ASP A 206 11.59 16.21 11.82
N PHE A 207 10.49 15.55 12.20
CA PHE A 207 9.29 15.41 11.40
C PHE A 207 8.69 16.77 10.99
N VAL A 208 8.47 17.68 11.94
CA VAL A 208 7.95 19.03 11.62
C VAL A 208 8.93 19.81 10.76
N CYS A 209 10.23 19.65 10.97
CA CYS A 209 11.27 20.28 10.18
C CYS A 209 11.30 19.71 8.74
N LEU A 210 11.27 18.40 8.57
CA LEU A 210 11.26 17.73 7.26
C LEU A 210 9.96 17.97 6.50
N PHE A 211 8.83 17.99 7.19
CA PHE A 211 7.53 18.35 6.60
C PHE A 211 7.52 19.79 6.07
N LYS A 212 8.08 20.74 6.84
CA LYS A 212 8.27 22.13 6.38
C LYS A 212 9.25 22.24 5.23
N LEU A 213 10.31 21.44 5.23
CA LEU A 213 11.27 21.34 4.13
C LEU A 213 10.60 20.81 2.86
N ASN A 214 9.84 19.72 2.95
CA ASN A 214 9.13 19.15 1.81
C ASN A 214 8.07 20.10 1.25
N LEU A 215 7.32 20.80 2.09
CA LEU A 215 6.43 21.89 1.66
C LEU A 215 7.20 23.05 0.98
N GLY A 216 8.41 23.33 1.42
CA GLY A 216 9.30 24.30 0.79
C GLY A 216 9.76 23.85 -0.62
N PHE A 217 10.06 22.56 -0.79
CA PHE A 217 10.41 21.98 -2.10
C PHE A 217 9.21 22.01 -3.07
N VAL A 218 8.00 21.68 -2.63
CA VAL A 218 6.78 21.76 -3.46
C VAL A 218 6.53 23.18 -3.95
N LYS A 219 6.74 24.19 -3.09
CA LYS A 219 6.69 25.61 -3.52
C LYS A 219 7.79 25.97 -4.49
N GLY A 220 9.01 25.45 -4.29
CA GLY A 220 10.15 25.65 -5.19
C GLY A 220 9.92 25.03 -6.56
N VAL A 221 9.35 23.83 -6.64
CA VAL A 221 9.01 23.16 -7.90
C VAL A 221 7.91 23.91 -8.64
N SER A 222 6.89 24.42 -7.95
CA SER A 222 5.83 25.23 -8.56
C SER A 222 6.40 26.52 -9.16
N VAL A 223 7.38 27.16 -8.51
CA VAL A 223 8.08 28.34 -9.04
C VAL A 223 8.94 27.96 -10.26
N LEU A 224 9.61 26.79 -10.22
CA LEU A 224 10.43 26.30 -11.34
C LEU A 224 9.56 25.97 -12.57
N LEU A 225 8.39 25.34 -12.36
CA LEU A 225 7.42 25.07 -13.43
C LEU A 225 6.82 26.36 -14.00
N ALA A 226 6.57 27.36 -13.16
CA ALA A 226 6.13 28.68 -13.62
C ALA A 226 7.21 29.42 -14.44
N LEU A 227 8.50 29.25 -14.09
CA LEU A 227 9.63 29.81 -14.86
C LEU A 227 9.90 29.07 -16.18
N LEU A 228 9.56 27.78 -16.27
CA LEU A 228 9.69 26.99 -17.50
C LEU A 228 8.51 27.18 -18.47
N ALA A 229 7.40 27.77 -17.99
CA ALA A 229 6.20 28.05 -18.80
C ALA A 229 6.22 29.46 -19.45
N ILE A 230 7.29 30.24 -19.25
CA ILE A 230 7.59 31.53 -19.87
C ILE A 230 8.61 31.32 -21.00
#